data_41e2d5acdd3e802ba21534373c4741ae
#
_entry.id   41e2d5acdd3e802ba21534373c4741ae
#
_cell.length_a   1.000
_cell.length_b   1.000
_cell.length_c   1.000
_cell.angle_alpha   90.00
_cell.angle_beta   90.00
_cell.angle_gamma   90.00
#
_symmetry.space_group_name_H-M   'P 1'
#
loop_
_entity.id
_entity.type
_entity.pdbx_description
1 polymer ?
#
loop_
_entity_poly.entity_id
_entity_poly.type
_entity_poly.pdbx_seq_one_letter_code
_entity_poly.pdbx_strand_id
1 'polypeptide(L)'
;MIYIHMRRIHLFRNLTAFLLCLLSLCVRSSAAELKPKTTAAFDRYVVATESRFTNELRPDGPFLYIDALPAEKAKNSYQQLKQGEILVEKLETKVPGAGSDIPDGMVHHWVGLVFIPGVTLANTLPLVQDYNRRAELYTPDVIASRTLEHQGGDYKIFLRLHQKKFTTVVFNTEYAIHWGQVDPARMFSNSISTRIAEVKDADKPEGEENPVGTGHGYLWRLNTYWRFQEKDGGVYLQCEAVSLTRDMPIGLGWLLRPLVTAIPKASLNRALGQTRTVVLRESKHN
;
A
#
# COMPACT_ATOMS: atom_id res chain seq x y z
N MET A 1 0.30 -15.56 61.39
CA MET A 1 0.79 -15.86 60.01
C MET A 1 -0.32 -15.97 58.98
N ILE A 2 -1.58 -16.18 59.33
CA ILE A 2 -2.73 -16.39 58.42
C ILE A 2 -3.29 -15.06 57.86
N TYR A 3 -3.19 -13.95 58.59
CA TYR A 3 -3.76 -12.64 58.19
C TYR A 3 -3.06 -11.93 57.05
N ILE A 4 -1.77 -12.21 56.79
CA ILE A 4 -0.98 -11.59 55.73
C ILE A 4 -1.28 -12.25 54.37
N HIS A 5 -1.65 -13.54 54.38
CA HIS A 5 -1.96 -14.30 53.16
C HIS A 5 -3.29 -13.88 52.53
N MET A 6 -4.30 -13.60 53.36
CA MET A 6 -5.62 -13.17 52.87
C MET A 6 -5.59 -11.77 52.22
N ARG A 7 -4.78 -10.81 52.71
CA ARG A 7 -4.65 -9.49 52.08
C ARG A 7 -4.00 -9.50 50.72
N ARG A 8 -3.04 -10.41 50.48
CA ARG A 8 -2.40 -10.58 49.16
C ARG A 8 -3.37 -11.16 48.11
N ILE A 9 -4.22 -12.10 48.48
CA ILE A 9 -5.21 -12.71 47.58
C ILE A 9 -6.27 -11.70 47.14
N HIS A 10 -6.71 -10.80 48.03
CA HIS A 10 -7.66 -9.74 47.65
C HIS A 10 -7.05 -8.66 46.77
N LEU A 11 -5.76 -8.35 46.96
CA LEU A 11 -5.05 -7.38 46.13
C LEU A 11 -4.86 -7.92 44.68
N PHE A 12 -4.49 -9.19 44.55
CA PHE A 12 -4.36 -9.84 43.23
C PHE A 12 -5.71 -9.98 42.50
N ARG A 13 -6.77 -10.31 43.25
CA ARG A 13 -8.13 -10.44 42.68
C ARG A 13 -8.69 -9.10 42.18
N ASN A 14 -8.40 -8.02 42.90
CA ASN A 14 -8.80 -6.67 42.52
C ASN A 14 -7.96 -6.14 41.34
N LEU A 15 -6.67 -6.48 41.27
CA LEU A 15 -5.80 -6.11 40.17
C LEU A 15 -6.19 -6.84 38.83
N THR A 16 -6.54 -8.13 38.92
CA THR A 16 -7.03 -8.89 37.80
C THR A 16 -8.43 -8.43 37.33
N ALA A 17 -9.32 -8.08 38.26
CA ALA A 17 -10.62 -7.51 37.92
C ALA A 17 -10.49 -6.12 37.27
N PHE A 18 -9.57 -5.29 37.76
CA PHE A 18 -9.26 -3.98 37.19
C PHE A 18 -8.62 -4.09 35.81
N LEU A 19 -7.72 -5.06 35.60
CA LEU A 19 -7.12 -5.34 34.29
C LEU A 19 -8.15 -5.90 33.29
N LEU A 20 -9.07 -6.76 33.73
CA LEU A 20 -10.19 -7.26 32.92
C LEU A 20 -11.21 -6.16 32.61
N CYS A 21 -11.49 -5.23 33.51
CA CYS A 21 -12.31 -4.04 33.23
C CYS A 21 -11.62 -3.08 32.26
N LEU A 22 -10.32 -2.87 32.35
CA LEU A 22 -9.55 -2.08 31.38
C LEU A 22 -9.53 -2.74 30.00
N LEU A 23 -9.41 -4.06 29.91
CA LEU A 23 -9.52 -4.82 28.67
C LEU A 23 -10.94 -4.77 28.08
N SER A 24 -11.99 -4.79 28.88
CA SER A 24 -13.38 -4.69 28.39
C SER A 24 -13.78 -3.27 27.99
N LEU A 25 -13.13 -2.24 28.50
CA LEU A 25 -13.30 -0.85 28.06
C LEU A 25 -12.58 -0.55 26.72
N CYS A 26 -11.55 -1.32 26.38
CA CYS A 26 -10.84 -1.19 25.10
C CYS A 26 -11.57 -1.82 23.89
N VAL A 27 -12.64 -2.59 24.07
CA VAL A 27 -13.30 -3.35 22.99
C VAL A 27 -14.62 -2.69 22.51
N ARG A 28 -14.86 -1.42 22.77
CA ARG A 28 -15.74 -0.66 21.90
C ARG A 28 -14.91 -0.17 20.73
N SER A 29 -14.67 -1.07 19.75
CA SER A 29 -14.23 -0.67 18.42
C SER A 29 -15.33 0.22 17.83
N SER A 30 -15.29 1.50 18.14
CA SER A 30 -16.08 2.49 17.44
C SER A 30 -15.71 2.38 15.97
N ALA A 31 -16.69 2.06 15.13
CA ALA A 31 -16.49 2.07 13.70
C ALA A 31 -15.86 3.42 13.34
N ALA A 32 -14.71 3.36 12.64
CA ALA A 32 -14.07 4.58 12.16
C ALA A 32 -14.86 5.08 10.95
N GLU A 33 -14.99 6.40 10.84
CA GLU A 33 -15.64 7.04 9.70
C GLU A 33 -14.69 8.02 9.03
N LEU A 34 -14.58 7.90 7.71
CA LEU A 34 -13.80 8.80 6.88
C LEU A 34 -14.52 10.15 6.76
N LYS A 35 -13.94 11.17 7.38
CA LYS A 35 -14.55 12.51 7.39
C LYS A 35 -14.20 13.32 6.14
N PRO A 36 -15.07 14.23 5.67
CA PRO A 36 -14.81 15.10 4.52
C PRO A 36 -13.49 15.90 4.65
N LYS A 37 -13.19 16.40 5.84
CA LYS A 37 -11.92 17.13 6.10
C LYS A 37 -10.67 16.25 5.93
N THR A 38 -10.76 14.97 6.29
CA THR A 38 -9.69 13.98 6.13
C THR A 38 -9.46 13.69 4.65
N THR A 39 -10.54 13.46 3.90
CA THR A 39 -10.48 13.27 2.44
C THR A 39 -9.88 14.49 1.76
N ALA A 40 -10.37 15.69 2.03
CA ALA A 40 -9.85 16.92 1.43
C ALA A 40 -8.36 17.16 1.74
N ALA A 41 -7.90 16.81 2.93
CA ALA A 41 -6.48 16.92 3.27
C ALA A 41 -5.63 15.86 2.52
N PHE A 42 -6.13 14.63 2.41
CA PHE A 42 -5.49 13.57 1.60
C PHE A 42 -5.42 13.95 0.12
N ASP A 43 -6.50 14.49 -0.44
CA ASP A 43 -6.55 14.90 -1.85
C ASP A 43 -5.51 16.00 -2.14
N ARG A 44 -5.33 16.99 -1.24
CA ARG A 44 -4.26 17.99 -1.36
C ARG A 44 -2.87 17.36 -1.31
N TYR A 45 -2.67 16.35 -0.45
CA TYR A 45 -1.41 15.61 -0.37
C TYR A 45 -1.12 14.87 -1.68
N VAL A 46 -2.13 14.22 -2.26
CA VAL A 46 -2.04 13.53 -3.55
C VAL A 46 -1.70 14.51 -4.68
N VAL A 47 -2.42 15.63 -4.79
CA VAL A 47 -2.13 16.68 -5.80
C VAL A 47 -0.70 17.20 -5.68
N ALA A 48 -0.21 17.45 -4.47
CA ALA A 48 1.16 17.87 -4.24
C ALA A 48 2.18 16.77 -4.60
N THR A 49 1.84 15.49 -4.37
CA THR A 49 2.67 14.35 -4.79
C THR A 49 2.72 14.26 -6.32
N GLU A 50 1.59 14.31 -6.98
CA GLU A 50 1.48 14.18 -8.43
C GLU A 50 2.10 15.37 -9.19
N SER A 51 2.15 16.56 -8.58
CA SER A 51 2.74 17.74 -9.20
C SER A 51 4.22 17.56 -9.57
N ARG A 52 4.97 16.74 -8.84
CA ARG A 52 6.36 16.45 -9.20
C ARG A 52 6.48 15.52 -10.40
N PHE A 53 5.48 14.67 -10.68
CA PHE A 53 5.49 13.75 -11.82
C PHE A 53 5.57 14.48 -13.16
N THR A 54 5.06 15.70 -13.25
CA THR A 54 5.21 16.57 -14.43
C THR A 54 6.67 16.74 -14.86
N ASN A 55 7.59 16.84 -13.90
CA ASN A 55 9.03 16.94 -14.18
C ASN A 55 9.68 15.55 -14.35
N GLU A 56 9.29 14.57 -13.53
CA GLU A 56 9.88 13.24 -13.52
C GLU A 56 9.53 12.43 -14.77
N LEU A 57 8.36 12.68 -15.38
CA LEU A 57 7.91 12.01 -16.61
C LEU A 57 8.36 12.72 -17.90
N ARG A 58 9.16 13.78 -17.82
CA ARG A 58 9.77 14.38 -18.99
C ARG A 58 10.83 13.47 -19.61
N PRO A 59 11.12 13.58 -20.92
CA PRO A 59 12.18 12.80 -21.56
C PRO A 59 13.55 12.92 -20.90
N ASP A 60 13.86 14.10 -20.37
CA ASP A 60 15.10 14.45 -19.63
C ASP A 60 14.96 14.40 -18.12
N GLY A 61 13.78 14.01 -17.60
CA GLY A 61 13.51 13.96 -16.16
C GLY A 61 14.08 12.74 -15.45
N PRO A 62 14.22 12.81 -14.11
CA PRO A 62 14.63 11.66 -13.29
C PRO A 62 13.47 10.66 -13.17
N PHE A 63 13.41 9.74 -14.14
CA PHE A 63 12.25 8.86 -14.31
C PHE A 63 12.01 7.92 -13.12
N LEU A 64 13.07 7.34 -12.57
CA LEU A 64 13.00 6.54 -11.34
C LEU A 64 13.38 7.39 -10.12
N TYR A 65 12.84 7.06 -8.96
CA TYR A 65 13.18 7.70 -7.68
C TYR A 65 14.69 7.79 -7.46
N ILE A 66 15.40 6.72 -7.82
CA ILE A 66 16.84 6.64 -7.63
C ILE A 66 17.63 7.58 -8.56
N ASP A 67 17.05 8.02 -9.70
CA ASP A 67 17.69 8.98 -10.62
C ASP A 67 17.79 10.38 -10.02
N ALA A 68 16.91 10.71 -9.05
CA ALA A 68 16.92 11.99 -8.34
C ALA A 68 17.84 11.99 -7.12
N LEU A 69 18.47 10.87 -6.77
CA LEU A 69 19.38 10.77 -5.62
C LEU A 69 20.77 11.35 -5.96
N PRO A 70 21.54 11.78 -4.95
CA PRO A 70 22.96 12.10 -5.14
C PRO A 70 23.69 10.96 -5.84
N ALA A 71 24.63 11.28 -6.73
CA ALA A 71 25.28 10.34 -7.67
C ALA A 71 25.77 9.03 -7.02
N GLU A 72 26.45 9.11 -5.87
CA GLU A 72 26.94 7.91 -5.17
C GLU A 72 25.78 7.03 -4.62
N LYS A 73 24.72 7.66 -4.11
CA LYS A 73 23.54 6.92 -3.65
C LYS A 73 22.81 6.26 -4.81
N ALA A 74 22.62 6.97 -5.92
CA ALA A 74 22.03 6.43 -7.14
C ALA A 74 22.82 5.21 -7.64
N LYS A 75 24.14 5.34 -7.76
CA LYS A 75 25.05 4.26 -8.19
C LYS A 75 24.91 3.02 -7.27
N ASN A 76 24.96 3.22 -5.96
CA ASN A 76 24.83 2.13 -4.99
C ASN A 76 23.44 1.46 -5.08
N SER A 77 22.36 2.25 -5.23
CA SER A 77 21.01 1.74 -5.40
C SER A 77 20.87 0.88 -6.66
N TYR A 78 21.42 1.32 -7.80
CA TYR A 78 21.44 0.53 -9.03
C TYR A 78 22.23 -0.78 -8.85
N GLN A 79 23.35 -0.77 -8.13
CA GLN A 79 24.11 -1.99 -7.82
C GLN A 79 23.32 -2.99 -6.98
N GLN A 80 22.68 -2.53 -5.90
CA GLN A 80 21.83 -3.36 -5.04
C GLN A 80 20.67 -3.99 -5.82
N LEU A 81 19.98 -3.20 -6.65
CA LEU A 81 18.90 -3.70 -7.50
C LEU A 81 19.39 -4.78 -8.47
N LYS A 82 20.56 -4.60 -9.11
CA LYS A 82 21.17 -5.60 -9.99
C LYS A 82 21.61 -6.87 -9.25
N GLN A 83 21.91 -6.78 -7.97
CA GLN A 83 22.20 -7.92 -7.08
C GLN A 83 20.94 -8.65 -6.62
N GLY A 84 19.75 -8.16 -7.03
CA GLY A 84 18.44 -8.77 -6.72
C GLY A 84 17.80 -8.25 -5.45
N GLU A 85 18.32 -7.19 -4.83
CA GLU A 85 17.67 -6.56 -3.70
C GLU A 85 16.39 -5.83 -4.12
N ILE A 86 15.47 -5.66 -3.19
CA ILE A 86 14.28 -4.81 -3.32
C ILE A 86 14.50 -3.60 -2.42
N LEU A 87 14.55 -2.41 -3.02
CA LEU A 87 14.68 -1.18 -2.25
C LEU A 87 13.29 -0.67 -1.87
N VAL A 88 13.09 -0.29 -0.61
CA VAL A 88 11.84 0.31 -0.15
C VAL A 88 12.13 1.45 0.81
N GLU A 89 11.78 2.67 0.40
CA GLU A 89 12.03 3.90 1.13
C GLU A 89 10.71 4.60 1.50
N LYS A 90 10.69 5.22 2.68
CA LYS A 90 9.58 6.07 3.10
C LYS A 90 9.71 7.44 2.45
N LEU A 91 8.61 7.92 1.88
CA LEU A 91 8.53 9.27 1.35
C LEU A 91 7.63 10.16 2.21
N GLU A 92 7.78 11.46 2.02
CA GLU A 92 6.92 12.48 2.58
C GLU A 92 6.78 13.61 1.57
N THR A 93 5.54 14.01 1.30
CA THR A 93 5.25 15.15 0.43
C THR A 93 4.94 16.37 1.26
N LYS A 94 5.65 17.46 1.01
CA LYS A 94 5.34 18.78 1.59
C LYS A 94 4.18 19.41 0.82
N VAL A 95 3.09 19.70 1.52
CA VAL A 95 1.93 20.37 0.95
C VAL A 95 2.10 21.89 1.09
N PRO A 96 2.18 22.65 0.00
CA PRO A 96 2.32 24.11 0.08
C PRO A 96 1.18 24.76 0.88
N GLY A 97 1.54 25.62 1.84
CA GLY A 97 0.56 26.36 2.65
C GLY A 97 -0.19 25.54 3.70
N ALA A 98 0.14 24.26 3.87
CA ALA A 98 -0.47 23.42 4.89
C ALA A 98 0.60 22.48 5.48
N GLY A 99 0.40 22.03 6.71
CA GLY A 99 1.19 20.93 7.26
C GLY A 99 0.91 19.60 6.54
N SER A 100 1.81 18.63 6.68
CA SER A 100 1.59 17.26 6.18
C SER A 100 0.56 16.47 7.00
N ASP A 101 0.05 17.03 8.07
CA ASP A 101 -0.89 16.37 8.98
C ASP A 101 -2.28 16.22 8.34
N ILE A 102 -2.77 15.00 8.37
CA ILE A 102 -4.12 14.65 7.91
C ILE A 102 -5.04 14.53 9.13
N PRO A 103 -6.04 15.40 9.30
CA PRO A 103 -6.95 15.33 10.44
C PRO A 103 -7.67 13.96 10.50
N ASP A 104 -7.67 13.32 11.67
CA ASP A 104 -8.32 12.02 11.92
C ASP A 104 -7.84 10.88 10.99
N GLY A 105 -6.70 11.05 10.31
CA GLY A 105 -6.15 10.07 9.38
C GLY A 105 -4.63 10.03 9.40
N MET A 106 -4.08 8.98 8.79
CA MET A 106 -2.64 8.81 8.64
C MET A 106 -2.30 8.46 7.19
N VAL A 107 -1.38 9.21 6.59
CA VAL A 107 -0.82 8.90 5.27
C VAL A 107 0.38 7.96 5.42
N HIS A 108 0.37 6.93 4.62
CA HIS A 108 1.53 6.06 4.39
C HIS A 108 1.99 6.27 2.95
N HIS A 109 3.20 6.80 2.81
CA HIS A 109 3.79 7.10 1.51
C HIS A 109 5.13 6.39 1.39
N TRP A 110 5.23 5.49 0.44
CA TRP A 110 6.39 4.63 0.22
C TRP A 110 6.70 4.51 -1.25
N VAL A 111 7.99 4.43 -1.60
CA VAL A 111 8.46 4.04 -2.91
C VAL A 111 9.25 2.75 -2.79
N GLY A 112 9.05 1.86 -3.74
CA GLY A 112 9.83 0.64 -3.83
C GLY A 112 10.30 0.39 -5.25
N LEU A 113 11.45 -0.25 -5.39
CA LEU A 113 12.08 -0.58 -6.67
C LEU A 113 12.58 -2.02 -6.68
N VAL A 114 12.52 -2.64 -7.85
CA VAL A 114 13.11 -3.95 -8.14
C VAL A 114 13.65 -3.98 -9.56
N PHE A 115 14.72 -4.74 -9.78
CA PHE A 115 15.23 -5.04 -11.12
C PHE A 115 14.85 -6.46 -11.53
N ILE A 116 14.42 -6.63 -12.77
CA ILE A 116 14.03 -7.91 -13.37
C ILE A 116 14.99 -8.15 -14.56
N PRO A 117 16.05 -8.97 -14.38
CA PRO A 117 17.03 -9.19 -15.43
C PRO A 117 16.48 -10.07 -16.56
N GLY A 118 17.01 -9.84 -17.78
CA GLY A 118 16.75 -10.69 -18.93
C GLY A 118 15.35 -10.58 -19.54
N VAL A 119 14.58 -9.54 -19.16
CA VAL A 119 13.24 -9.29 -19.70
C VAL A 119 13.18 -7.92 -20.41
N THR A 120 12.20 -7.75 -21.29
CA THR A 120 11.91 -6.49 -21.97
C THR A 120 10.58 -5.91 -21.51
N LEU A 121 10.30 -4.65 -21.85
CA LEU A 121 8.96 -4.08 -21.66
C LEU A 121 7.91 -4.86 -22.45
N ALA A 122 8.22 -5.29 -23.66
CA ALA A 122 7.31 -6.07 -24.50
C ALA A 122 6.84 -7.36 -23.82
N ASN A 123 7.71 -8.03 -23.05
CA ASN A 123 7.37 -9.25 -22.30
C ASN A 123 6.76 -8.96 -20.93
N THR A 124 7.06 -7.80 -20.33
CA THR A 124 6.62 -7.45 -18.97
C THR A 124 5.21 -6.85 -18.96
N LEU A 125 4.94 -5.91 -19.88
CA LEU A 125 3.69 -5.13 -19.87
C LEU A 125 2.43 -5.99 -20.01
N PRO A 126 2.33 -6.98 -20.91
CA PRO A 126 1.14 -7.81 -21.02
C PRO A 126 0.79 -8.54 -19.70
N LEU A 127 1.81 -8.95 -18.93
CA LEU A 127 1.61 -9.64 -17.66
C LEU A 127 1.11 -8.69 -16.56
N VAL A 128 1.67 -7.49 -16.49
CA VAL A 128 1.27 -6.52 -15.47
C VAL A 128 -0.02 -5.76 -15.81
N GLN A 129 -0.47 -5.82 -17.06
CA GLN A 129 -1.75 -5.27 -17.53
C GLN A 129 -2.88 -6.29 -17.51
N ASP A 130 -2.59 -7.58 -17.31
CA ASP A 130 -3.64 -8.61 -17.19
C ASP A 130 -4.28 -8.56 -15.79
N TYR A 131 -5.21 -7.64 -15.64
CA TYR A 131 -5.93 -7.45 -14.37
C TYR A 131 -6.89 -8.61 -14.05
N ASN A 132 -7.27 -9.44 -15.01
CA ASN A 132 -8.13 -10.59 -14.75
C ASN A 132 -7.39 -11.73 -14.04
N ARG A 133 -6.07 -11.85 -14.25
CA ARG A 133 -5.23 -12.88 -13.63
C ARG A 133 -4.61 -12.45 -12.29
N ARG A 134 -4.93 -11.26 -11.76
CA ARG A 134 -4.32 -10.77 -10.49
C ARG A 134 -4.54 -11.72 -9.31
N ALA A 135 -5.70 -12.34 -9.21
CA ALA A 135 -5.98 -13.32 -8.15
C ALA A 135 -5.12 -14.59 -8.27
N GLU A 136 -4.80 -15.02 -9.50
CA GLU A 136 -3.88 -16.14 -9.75
C GLU A 136 -2.44 -15.75 -9.44
N LEU A 137 -2.01 -14.58 -9.91
CA LEU A 137 -0.61 -14.16 -9.89
C LEU A 137 -0.15 -13.60 -8.54
N TYR A 138 -1.07 -13.04 -7.75
CA TYR A 138 -0.76 -12.33 -6.50
C TYR A 138 -1.44 -12.95 -5.26
N THR A 139 -1.75 -14.26 -5.33
CA THR A 139 -2.22 -15.01 -4.17
C THR A 139 -1.15 -15.02 -3.05
N PRO A 140 -1.51 -14.95 -1.76
CA PRO A 140 -2.85 -14.85 -1.18
C PRO A 140 -3.36 -13.41 -1.01
N ASP A 141 -2.60 -12.39 -1.44
CA ASP A 141 -2.92 -10.99 -1.17
C ASP A 141 -4.10 -10.48 -2.03
N VAL A 142 -4.30 -11.06 -3.22
CA VAL A 142 -5.45 -10.82 -4.09
C VAL A 142 -6.22 -12.12 -4.25
N ILE A 143 -7.49 -12.15 -3.86
CA ILE A 143 -8.32 -13.37 -3.88
C ILE A 143 -9.43 -13.33 -4.94
N ALA A 144 -9.71 -12.16 -5.50
CA ALA A 144 -10.53 -12.01 -6.72
C ALA A 144 -10.09 -10.77 -7.49
N SER A 145 -10.18 -10.83 -8.82
CA SER A 145 -9.81 -9.71 -9.69
C SER A 145 -10.58 -9.78 -11.00
N ARG A 146 -10.93 -8.61 -11.54
CA ARG A 146 -11.53 -8.49 -12.87
C ARG A 146 -11.38 -7.08 -13.42
N THR A 147 -11.27 -6.98 -14.71
CA THR A 147 -11.44 -5.74 -15.47
C THR A 147 -12.95 -5.43 -15.55
N LEU A 148 -13.33 -4.22 -15.14
CA LEU A 148 -14.71 -3.72 -15.25
C LEU A 148 -14.92 -2.98 -16.56
N GLU A 149 -13.96 -2.11 -16.93
CA GLU A 149 -13.96 -1.30 -18.14
C GLU A 149 -12.52 -1.21 -18.68
N HIS A 150 -12.37 -1.16 -20.01
CA HIS A 150 -11.09 -0.97 -20.68
C HIS A 150 -11.28 -0.21 -22.00
N GLN A 151 -10.54 0.89 -22.13
CA GLN A 151 -10.50 1.67 -23.38
C GLN A 151 -9.09 2.25 -23.57
N GLY A 152 -8.37 1.78 -24.57
CA GLY A 152 -7.00 2.23 -24.83
C GLY A 152 -6.07 1.98 -23.65
N GLY A 153 -5.46 3.04 -23.10
CA GLY A 153 -4.63 2.98 -21.90
C GLY A 153 -5.39 3.05 -20.57
N ASP A 154 -6.73 3.19 -20.61
CA ASP A 154 -7.54 3.40 -19.42
C ASP A 154 -8.26 2.11 -19.02
N TYR A 155 -8.16 1.78 -17.73
CA TYR A 155 -8.82 0.62 -17.15
C TYR A 155 -9.61 1.04 -15.92
N LYS A 156 -10.75 0.39 -15.71
CA LYS A 156 -11.40 0.31 -14.40
C LYS A 156 -11.40 -1.14 -13.96
N ILE A 157 -10.89 -1.39 -12.77
CA ILE A 157 -10.71 -2.76 -12.27
C ILE A 157 -11.33 -2.93 -10.89
N PHE A 158 -11.67 -4.18 -10.59
CA PHE A 158 -12.05 -4.63 -9.26
C PHE A 158 -10.98 -5.58 -8.73
N LEU A 159 -10.57 -5.38 -7.46
CA LEU A 159 -9.74 -6.31 -6.71
C LEU A 159 -10.39 -6.60 -5.36
N ARG A 160 -10.42 -7.87 -4.98
CA ARG A 160 -10.68 -8.27 -3.60
C ARG A 160 -9.34 -8.56 -2.93
N LEU A 161 -8.96 -7.67 -2.03
CA LEU A 161 -7.69 -7.74 -1.32
C LEU A 161 -7.89 -8.49 -0.01
N HIS A 162 -6.95 -9.38 0.31
CA HIS A 162 -6.92 -10.15 1.54
C HIS A 162 -5.62 -9.87 2.29
N GLN A 163 -5.73 -9.40 3.51
CA GLN A 163 -4.58 -9.15 4.37
C GLN A 163 -4.72 -9.93 5.67
N LYS A 164 -3.73 -10.77 5.96
CA LYS A 164 -3.67 -11.55 7.20
C LYS A 164 -2.37 -11.23 7.94
N LYS A 165 -2.49 -10.50 9.06
CA LYS A 165 -1.37 -10.28 10.00
C LYS A 165 -1.80 -10.60 11.43
N PHE A 166 -2.36 -9.63 12.17
CA PHE A 166 -2.91 -9.84 13.53
C PHE A 166 -4.38 -10.22 13.46
N THR A 167 -5.05 -9.76 12.46
CA THR A 167 -6.42 -10.10 12.10
C THR A 167 -6.51 -10.28 10.60
N THR A 168 -7.52 -11.01 10.13
CA THR A 168 -7.85 -11.11 8.72
C THR A 168 -8.73 -9.93 8.35
N VAL A 169 -8.34 -9.19 7.31
CA VAL A 169 -9.14 -8.09 6.75
C VAL A 169 -9.27 -8.30 5.25
N VAL A 170 -10.49 -8.14 4.76
CA VAL A 170 -10.79 -8.22 3.33
C VAL A 170 -11.38 -6.88 2.87
N PHE A 171 -10.91 -6.40 1.73
CA PHE A 171 -11.41 -5.20 1.08
C PHE A 171 -11.89 -5.52 -0.33
N ASN A 172 -13.07 -5.05 -0.69
CA ASN A 172 -13.50 -4.91 -2.07
C ASN A 172 -13.10 -3.52 -2.57
N THR A 173 -12.30 -3.47 -3.64
CA THR A 173 -11.69 -2.23 -4.10
C THR A 173 -11.91 -2.05 -5.59
N GLU A 174 -12.10 -0.79 -6.01
CA GLU A 174 -12.13 -0.42 -7.41
C GLU A 174 -11.09 0.67 -7.67
N TYR A 175 -10.45 0.57 -8.84
CA TYR A 175 -9.42 1.52 -9.27
C TYR A 175 -9.70 2.00 -10.68
N ALA A 176 -9.48 3.30 -10.91
CA ALA A 176 -9.25 3.87 -12.22
C ALA A 176 -7.74 3.88 -12.48
N ILE A 177 -7.32 3.32 -13.63
CA ILE A 177 -5.91 3.18 -14.00
C ILE A 177 -5.71 3.82 -15.36
N HIS A 178 -4.67 4.65 -15.46
CA HIS A 178 -4.21 5.23 -16.70
C HIS A 178 -2.78 4.76 -16.99
N TRP A 179 -2.55 4.25 -18.22
CA TRP A 179 -1.23 3.90 -18.73
C TRP A 179 -0.76 4.95 -19.73
N GLY A 180 0.48 5.37 -19.57
CA GLY A 180 1.14 6.31 -20.47
C GLY A 180 2.56 5.87 -20.81
N GLN A 181 3.08 6.43 -21.88
CA GLN A 181 4.43 6.18 -22.38
C GLN A 181 5.21 7.48 -22.46
N VAL A 182 6.45 7.46 -21.95
CA VAL A 182 7.38 8.59 -22.09
C VAL A 182 8.20 8.43 -23.40
N ASP A 183 8.71 7.21 -23.63
CA ASP A 183 9.44 6.81 -24.82
C ASP A 183 9.41 5.28 -24.95
N PRO A 184 10.04 4.68 -25.99
CA PRO A 184 10.00 3.23 -26.19
C PRO A 184 10.54 2.38 -25.03
N ALA A 185 11.40 2.95 -24.17
CA ALA A 185 12.02 2.26 -23.04
C ALA A 185 11.38 2.61 -21.69
N ARG A 186 10.40 3.54 -21.66
CA ARG A 186 9.81 4.03 -20.41
C ARG A 186 8.29 4.12 -20.45
N MET A 187 7.64 3.32 -19.61
CA MET A 187 6.18 3.30 -19.44
C MET A 187 5.81 3.62 -17.99
N PHE A 188 4.64 4.17 -17.79
CA PHE A 188 4.10 4.42 -16.45
C PHE A 188 2.62 4.09 -16.35
N SER A 189 2.12 3.88 -15.14
CA SER A 189 0.69 3.88 -14.88
C SER A 189 0.35 4.53 -13.54
N ASN A 190 -0.76 5.23 -13.52
CA ASN A 190 -1.36 5.81 -12.33
C ASN A 190 -2.62 5.03 -11.99
N SER A 191 -2.69 4.47 -10.79
CA SER A 191 -3.83 3.70 -10.32
C SER A 191 -4.42 4.38 -9.09
N ILE A 192 -5.61 4.91 -9.22
CA ILE A 192 -6.31 5.70 -8.20
C ILE A 192 -7.50 4.93 -7.68
N SER A 193 -7.57 4.72 -6.37
CA SER A 193 -8.73 4.06 -5.77
C SER A 193 -9.99 4.93 -5.91
N THR A 194 -11.00 4.39 -6.58
CA THR A 194 -12.32 5.02 -6.71
C THR A 194 -13.30 4.56 -5.64
N ARG A 195 -13.08 3.32 -5.15
CA ARG A 195 -13.90 2.71 -4.10
C ARG A 195 -13.05 1.76 -3.27
N ILE A 196 -13.18 1.83 -1.94
CA ILE A 196 -12.66 0.83 -1.01
C ILE A 196 -13.74 0.58 0.04
N ALA A 197 -14.21 -0.66 0.14
CA ALA A 197 -15.15 -1.12 1.14
C ALA A 197 -14.55 -2.29 1.93
N GLU A 198 -14.58 -2.21 3.25
CA GLU A 198 -14.16 -3.29 4.14
C GLU A 198 -15.27 -4.33 4.23
N VAL A 199 -14.92 -5.61 4.19
CA VAL A 199 -15.86 -6.73 4.29
C VAL A 199 -16.02 -7.12 5.77
N LYS A 200 -17.26 -7.22 6.25
CA LYS A 200 -17.57 -7.49 7.66
C LYS A 200 -17.08 -8.85 8.12
N ASP A 201 -17.39 -9.89 7.34
CA ASP A 201 -17.07 -11.28 7.64
C ASP A 201 -15.97 -11.76 6.67
N ALA A 202 -14.72 -11.46 6.99
CA ALA A 202 -13.56 -11.75 6.15
C ALA A 202 -13.42 -13.24 5.79
N ASP A 203 -13.95 -14.15 6.63
CA ASP A 203 -13.88 -15.60 6.43
C ASP A 203 -14.96 -16.12 5.47
N LYS A 204 -15.95 -15.29 5.08
CA LYS A 204 -16.99 -15.67 4.14
C LYS A 204 -16.64 -15.23 2.71
N PRO A 205 -16.82 -16.09 1.70
CA PRO A 205 -16.55 -15.75 0.30
C PRO A 205 -17.34 -14.52 -0.20
N GLU A 206 -18.58 -14.37 0.25
CA GLU A 206 -19.52 -13.29 -0.10
C GLU A 206 -19.86 -12.43 1.13
N GLY A 207 -18.87 -12.11 1.96
CA GLY A 207 -19.10 -11.29 3.15
C GLY A 207 -19.72 -9.93 2.82
N GLU A 208 -20.66 -9.47 3.65
CA GLU A 208 -21.32 -8.18 3.51
C GLU A 208 -20.31 -7.04 3.63
N GLU A 209 -20.42 -6.03 2.77
CA GLU A 209 -19.56 -4.85 2.83
C GLU A 209 -20.03 -3.87 3.91
N ASN A 210 -19.09 -3.25 4.61
CA ASN A 210 -19.37 -2.03 5.34
C ASN A 210 -19.64 -0.89 4.33
N PRO A 211 -20.45 0.11 4.68
CA PRO A 211 -20.55 1.33 3.88
C PRO A 211 -19.16 1.92 3.64
N VAL A 212 -18.93 2.42 2.42
CA VAL A 212 -17.63 3.02 2.06
C VAL A 212 -17.24 4.12 3.05
N GLY A 213 -15.98 4.09 3.49
CA GLY A 213 -15.47 5.04 4.49
C GLY A 213 -15.78 4.68 5.94
N THR A 214 -16.42 3.51 6.19
CA THR A 214 -16.69 3.02 7.54
C THR A 214 -15.98 1.70 7.82
N GLY A 215 -16.10 1.17 9.05
CA GLY A 215 -15.45 -0.07 9.48
C GLY A 215 -14.29 0.18 10.42
N HIS A 216 -13.22 -0.61 10.31
CA HIS A 216 -12.04 -0.44 11.16
C HIS A 216 -11.13 0.72 10.71
N GLY A 217 -11.30 1.22 9.46
CA GLY A 217 -10.47 2.28 8.90
C GLY A 217 -9.04 1.85 8.60
N TYR A 218 -8.81 0.58 8.36
CA TYR A 218 -7.48 0.06 8.03
C TYR A 218 -7.00 0.47 6.64
N LEU A 219 -7.92 0.79 5.72
CA LEU A 219 -7.60 1.33 4.41
C LEU A 219 -8.82 2.09 3.87
N TRP A 220 -8.67 3.41 3.64
CA TRP A 220 -9.71 4.25 3.05
C TRP A 220 -9.43 4.66 1.62
N ARG A 221 -8.12 4.86 1.29
CA ARG A 221 -7.63 5.22 -0.04
C ARG A 221 -6.31 4.52 -0.31
N LEU A 222 -6.06 4.20 -1.56
CA LEU A 222 -4.78 3.67 -2.03
C LEU A 222 -4.56 4.11 -3.47
N ASN A 223 -3.57 4.95 -3.67
CA ASN A 223 -3.09 5.34 -4.99
C ASN A 223 -1.72 4.72 -5.22
N THR A 224 -1.48 4.17 -6.40
CA THR A 224 -0.19 3.61 -6.76
C THR A 224 0.26 4.14 -8.12
N TYR A 225 1.54 4.46 -8.21
CA TYR A 225 2.17 5.04 -9.38
C TYR A 225 3.31 4.12 -9.78
N TRP A 226 3.12 3.44 -10.90
CA TRP A 226 4.08 2.47 -11.39
C TRP A 226 4.93 3.06 -12.50
N ARG A 227 6.21 2.70 -12.53
CA ARG A 227 7.16 3.07 -13.58
C ARG A 227 7.96 1.86 -14.00
N PHE A 228 8.14 1.73 -15.28
CA PHE A 228 8.80 0.61 -15.93
C PHE A 228 9.86 1.18 -16.86
N GLN A 229 11.12 0.86 -16.64
CA GLN A 229 12.22 1.30 -17.49
C GLN A 229 13.03 0.10 -17.97
N GLU A 230 13.05 -0.11 -19.28
CA GLU A 230 13.94 -1.08 -19.90
C GLU A 230 15.34 -0.47 -20.00
N LYS A 231 16.30 -1.07 -19.30
CA LYS A 231 17.70 -0.60 -19.22
C LYS A 231 18.58 -1.71 -18.67
N ASP A 232 19.85 -1.70 -18.97
CA ASP A 232 20.88 -2.61 -18.41
C ASP A 232 20.56 -4.10 -18.61
N GLY A 233 19.89 -4.48 -19.71
CA GLY A 233 19.55 -5.87 -20.01
C GLY A 233 18.39 -6.43 -19.17
N GLY A 234 17.47 -5.58 -18.73
CA GLY A 234 16.27 -5.96 -17.99
C GLY A 234 15.32 -4.79 -17.81
N VAL A 235 14.36 -4.95 -16.90
CA VAL A 235 13.38 -3.91 -16.57
C VAL A 235 13.51 -3.50 -15.10
N TYR A 236 13.74 -2.22 -14.87
CA TYR A 236 13.54 -1.61 -13.56
C TYR A 236 12.06 -1.31 -13.37
N LEU A 237 11.53 -1.79 -12.27
CA LEU A 237 10.15 -1.61 -11.86
C LEU A 237 10.11 -0.80 -10.57
N GLN A 238 9.42 0.33 -10.60
CA GLN A 238 9.14 1.16 -9.43
C GLN A 238 7.66 1.18 -9.15
N CYS A 239 7.29 1.10 -7.87
CA CYS A 239 5.95 1.42 -7.39
C CYS A 239 6.05 2.45 -6.26
N GLU A 240 5.39 3.57 -6.44
CA GLU A 240 5.15 4.52 -5.37
C GLU A 240 3.70 4.36 -4.91
N ALA A 241 3.50 4.21 -3.59
CA ALA A 241 2.19 3.96 -3.00
C ALA A 241 1.87 5.02 -1.95
N VAL A 242 0.72 5.66 -2.10
CA VAL A 242 0.16 6.63 -1.16
C VAL A 242 -1.17 6.08 -0.65
N SER A 243 -1.24 5.77 0.63
CA SER A 243 -2.47 5.24 1.24
C SER A 243 -2.91 6.06 2.44
N LEU A 244 -4.21 6.04 2.69
CA LEU A 244 -4.87 6.70 3.82
C LEU A 244 -5.53 5.65 4.70
N THR A 245 -5.21 5.70 5.99
CA THR A 245 -5.85 4.90 7.05
C THR A 245 -6.41 5.84 8.11
N ARG A 246 -7.21 5.31 9.03
CA ARG A 246 -7.58 6.07 10.22
C ARG A 246 -6.34 6.43 11.06
N ASP A 247 -6.44 7.49 11.82
CA ASP A 247 -5.45 7.80 12.84
C ASP A 247 -5.53 6.80 14.02
N MET A 248 -4.48 6.77 14.81
CA MET A 248 -4.41 5.88 15.97
C MET A 248 -5.22 6.44 17.13
N PRO A 249 -5.83 5.56 17.94
CA PRO A 249 -6.48 5.99 19.18
C PRO A 249 -5.51 6.78 20.07
N ILE A 250 -6.02 7.86 20.66
CA ILE A 250 -5.26 8.71 21.59
C ILE A 250 -4.66 7.85 22.69
N GLY A 251 -3.37 8.03 22.99
CA GLY A 251 -2.66 7.32 24.04
C GLY A 251 -2.00 6.00 23.62
N LEU A 252 -2.34 5.41 22.47
CA LEU A 252 -1.75 4.15 21.98
C LEU A 252 -0.77 4.35 20.82
N GLY A 253 -0.65 5.57 20.30
CA GLY A 253 0.15 5.87 19.11
C GLY A 253 1.61 5.47 19.24
N TRP A 254 2.24 5.70 20.39
CA TRP A 254 3.65 5.36 20.63
C TRP A 254 3.92 3.84 20.54
N LEU A 255 2.96 3.01 20.95
CA LEU A 255 3.07 1.56 20.96
C LEU A 255 2.74 0.95 19.58
N LEU A 256 1.69 1.46 18.91
CA LEU A 256 1.15 0.87 17.69
C LEU A 256 1.75 1.47 16.40
N ARG A 257 2.28 2.70 16.45
CA ARG A 257 2.82 3.40 15.28
C ARG A 257 3.90 2.60 14.52
N PRO A 258 4.91 1.98 15.18
CA PRO A 258 5.90 1.19 14.47
C PRO A 258 5.28 0.01 13.71
N LEU A 259 4.25 -0.60 14.30
CA LEU A 259 3.57 -1.75 13.73
C LEU A 259 2.72 -1.37 12.52
N VAL A 260 1.92 -0.31 12.64
CA VAL A 260 1.03 0.16 11.56
C VAL A 260 1.83 0.72 10.38
N THR A 261 2.96 1.38 10.63
CA THR A 261 3.84 1.87 9.55
C THR A 261 4.62 0.76 8.85
N ALA A 262 4.89 -0.36 9.51
CA ALA A 262 5.58 -1.50 8.90
C ALA A 262 4.71 -2.27 7.89
N ILE A 263 3.37 -2.20 8.00
CA ILE A 263 2.45 -2.94 7.12
C ILE A 263 2.54 -2.47 5.66
N PRO A 264 2.41 -1.18 5.34
CA PRO A 264 2.52 -0.69 3.96
C PRO A 264 3.88 -1.01 3.33
N LYS A 265 4.98 -0.82 4.07
CA LYS A 265 6.33 -1.20 3.63
C LYS A 265 6.42 -2.68 3.25
N ALA A 266 5.95 -3.57 4.12
CA ALA A 266 5.99 -5.00 3.88
C ALA A 266 5.09 -5.43 2.71
N SER A 267 3.92 -4.79 2.55
CA SER A 267 3.00 -5.05 1.43
C SER A 267 3.62 -4.63 0.10
N LEU A 268 4.25 -3.45 0.04
CA LEU A 268 4.94 -2.97 -1.16
C LEU A 268 6.12 -3.88 -1.53
N ASN A 269 6.96 -4.24 -0.55
CA ASN A 269 8.07 -5.17 -0.77
C ASN A 269 7.61 -6.52 -1.34
N ARG A 270 6.50 -7.06 -0.80
CA ARG A 270 5.92 -8.32 -1.27
C ARG A 270 5.34 -8.18 -2.69
N ALA A 271 4.60 -7.11 -2.98
CA ALA A 271 4.05 -6.87 -4.30
C ALA A 271 5.15 -6.79 -5.39
N LEU A 272 6.25 -6.08 -5.11
CA LEU A 272 7.40 -6.01 -6.02
C LEU A 272 8.08 -7.37 -6.20
N GLY A 273 8.29 -8.13 -5.12
CA GLY A 273 8.87 -9.46 -5.17
C GLY A 273 8.01 -10.46 -5.95
N GLN A 274 6.69 -10.43 -5.73
CA GLN A 274 5.73 -11.24 -6.49
C GLN A 274 5.72 -10.87 -7.97
N THR A 275 5.67 -9.57 -8.30
CA THR A 275 5.72 -9.10 -9.69
C THR A 275 6.99 -9.59 -10.39
N ARG A 276 8.17 -9.45 -9.76
CA ARG A 276 9.42 -9.99 -10.30
C ARG A 276 9.34 -11.49 -10.54
N THR A 277 8.84 -12.24 -9.57
CA THR A 277 8.72 -13.70 -9.67
C THR A 277 7.79 -14.13 -10.80
N VAL A 278 6.64 -13.48 -10.92
CA VAL A 278 5.67 -13.73 -11.98
C VAL A 278 6.28 -13.44 -13.34
N VAL A 279 6.88 -12.25 -13.53
CA VAL A 279 7.47 -11.86 -14.82
C VAL A 279 8.60 -12.81 -15.22
N LEU A 280 9.50 -13.16 -14.30
CA LEU A 280 10.58 -14.12 -14.57
C LEU A 280 10.08 -15.53 -14.91
N ARG A 281 8.98 -15.97 -14.29
CA ARG A 281 8.38 -17.29 -14.57
C ARG A 281 7.74 -17.34 -15.93
N GLU A 282 6.87 -16.37 -16.23
CA GLU A 282 6.09 -16.34 -17.48
C GLU A 282 6.99 -16.03 -18.69
N SER A 283 8.03 -15.19 -18.52
CA SER A 283 8.99 -14.87 -19.62
C SER A 283 9.86 -16.05 -20.05
N LYS A 284 9.93 -17.13 -19.26
CA LYS A 284 10.65 -18.36 -19.67
C LYS A 284 9.79 -19.29 -20.53
N HIS A 285 8.51 -19.04 -20.62
CA HIS A 285 7.55 -19.88 -21.35
C HIS A 285 7.07 -19.25 -22.66
N ASN A 286 7.47 -18.00 -22.91
CA ASN A 286 7.26 -17.26 -24.17
C ASN A 286 8.58 -17.11 -24.93
#